data_d2db40b03a252a7aa40c33f34d13e11b
#
_entry.id   d2db40b03a252a7aa40c33f34d13e11b
#
_cell.length_a   1.000
_cell.length_b   1.000
_cell.length_c   1.000
_cell.angle_alpha   90.00
_cell.angle_beta   90.00
_cell.angle_gamma   90.00
#
_symmetry.space_group_name_H-M   'P 1'
#
loop_
_entity.id
_entity.type
_entity.pdbx_description
1 polymer ?
#
loop_
_entity_poly.entity_id
_entity_poly.type
_entity_poly.pdbx_seq_one_letter_code
_entity_poly.pdbx_strand_id
1 'polypeptide(L)'
;MVTLLRTFIAPLLGLSLIFSPASLPLPVDEGDSLRLPMFSSSAQLSDRTKPPRGVFLSPTGSERIRVVRPFQKPEKRWSAGHRGVKLRMPSFDAPVYAPAAGRISFSGFVVNRRVIVIEHEDGSKSSFEPVTDALESGTEVQAGERIAVMDSAIHPCGSIPCLHWGVRIIPEDANADTAKASEYIDPLALLTGVRSVEPSRLYPTGSDFAA
;
A
#
# COMPACT_ATOMS: atom_id res chain seq x y z
N MET A 1 57.32 14.06 -24.49
CA MET A 1 57.03 14.48 -25.88
C MET A 1 55.64 15.07 -25.88
N VAL A 2 55.64 16.38 -26.06
CA VAL A 2 54.46 17.28 -26.04
C VAL A 2 53.88 17.29 -27.44
N THR A 3 52.58 17.17 -27.58
CA THR A 3 51.90 17.65 -28.79
C THR A 3 50.56 18.27 -28.43
N LEU A 4 50.53 19.55 -28.51
CA LEU A 4 49.41 20.49 -28.58
C LEU A 4 48.75 20.40 -29.95
N LEU A 5 47.42 20.71 -30.03
CA LEU A 5 46.80 21.55 -31.05
C LEU A 5 45.36 21.05 -31.28
N ARG A 6 44.36 21.80 -31.53
CA ARG A 6 44.04 23.20 -31.85
C ARG A 6 42.52 23.37 -31.79
N THR A 7 42.13 24.43 -31.17
CA THR A 7 40.82 25.09 -31.25
C THR A 7 40.44 25.49 -32.66
N PHE A 8 39.19 25.24 -33.05
CA PHE A 8 38.51 25.95 -34.15
C PHE A 8 37.19 26.52 -33.63
N ILE A 9 37.21 27.84 -33.50
CA ILE A 9 36.04 28.71 -33.29
C ILE A 9 35.60 29.18 -34.68
N ALA A 10 34.36 28.97 -35.03
CA ALA A 10 33.69 29.62 -36.17
C ALA A 10 32.48 30.39 -35.67
N PRO A 11 32.33 31.66 -36.00
CA PRO A 11 31.14 32.43 -35.69
C PRO A 11 30.11 32.30 -36.81
N LEU A 12 28.87 31.98 -36.50
CA LEU A 12 27.74 32.08 -37.40
C LEU A 12 26.88 33.28 -37.00
N LEU A 13 26.89 34.24 -37.92
CA LEU A 13 26.15 35.48 -37.90
C LEU A 13 24.64 35.23 -37.86
N GLY A 14 23.96 36.03 -37.06
CA GLY A 14 22.55 36.09 -36.91
C GLY A 14 21.79 36.63 -38.15
N LEU A 15 20.62 36.13 -38.36
CA LEU A 15 19.60 36.76 -39.20
C LEU A 15 18.32 36.83 -38.39
N SER A 16 18.06 37.98 -37.78
CA SER A 16 16.80 38.33 -37.12
C SER A 16 15.75 38.64 -38.17
N LEU A 17 14.76 37.76 -38.31
CA LEU A 17 13.53 38.07 -39.01
C LEU A 17 12.51 38.57 -37.97
N ILE A 18 12.21 39.84 -38.06
CA ILE A 18 11.16 40.53 -37.33
C ILE A 18 9.83 40.18 -37.98
N PHE A 19 9.03 39.32 -37.34
CA PHE A 19 7.64 39.05 -37.73
C PHE A 19 6.74 39.94 -36.87
N SER A 20 6.12 40.96 -37.50
CA SER A 20 5.02 41.72 -36.89
C SER A 20 3.74 40.89 -36.91
N PRO A 21 3.04 40.71 -35.82
CA PRO A 21 1.68 40.15 -35.86
C PRO A 21 0.66 41.23 -36.22
N ALA A 22 -0.04 41.05 -37.33
CA ALA A 22 -1.23 41.81 -37.67
C ALA A 22 -2.35 41.50 -36.66
N SER A 23 -2.81 42.52 -35.98
CA SER A 23 -3.96 42.45 -35.08
C SER A 23 -5.25 42.38 -35.89
N LEU A 24 -5.95 41.27 -35.87
CA LEU A 24 -7.34 41.16 -36.32
C LEU A 24 -8.26 41.41 -35.12
N PRO A 25 -9.29 42.25 -35.25
CA PRO A 25 -10.29 42.43 -34.21
C PRO A 25 -11.22 41.22 -34.16
N LEU A 26 -11.34 40.62 -32.97
CA LEU A 26 -12.33 39.59 -32.67
C LEU A 26 -13.71 40.24 -32.50
N PRO A 27 -14.80 39.60 -32.97
CA PRO A 27 -16.15 40.05 -32.69
C PRO A 27 -16.46 39.86 -31.21
N VAL A 28 -16.92 40.90 -30.55
CA VAL A 28 -17.50 40.86 -29.21
C VAL A 28 -18.91 40.31 -29.39
N ASP A 29 -19.12 39.08 -29.00
CA ASP A 29 -20.46 38.53 -28.83
C ASP A 29 -20.89 38.79 -27.37
N GLU A 30 -21.81 39.74 -27.24
CA GLU A 30 -22.51 40.06 -26.02
C GLU A 30 -23.61 39.00 -25.77
N GLY A 31 -23.46 38.22 -24.74
CA GLY A 31 -24.61 37.61 -24.07
C GLY A 31 -24.79 36.12 -24.22
N ASP A 32 -23.98 35.38 -23.49
CA ASP A 32 -24.52 34.17 -22.87
C ASP A 32 -23.83 33.94 -21.52
N SER A 33 -24.60 34.18 -20.46
CA SER A 33 -24.20 33.89 -19.11
C SER A 33 -24.10 32.36 -18.95
N LEU A 34 -22.97 31.80 -19.34
CA LEU A 34 -22.61 30.44 -19.00
C LEU A 34 -22.51 30.34 -17.45
N ARG A 35 -23.66 30.03 -16.85
CA ARG A 35 -23.70 29.51 -15.50
C ARG A 35 -22.85 28.24 -15.50
N LEU A 36 -21.59 28.38 -15.11
CA LEU A 36 -20.78 27.24 -14.68
C LEU A 36 -21.57 26.51 -13.62
N PRO A 37 -21.81 25.20 -13.74
CA PRO A 37 -22.38 24.45 -12.66
C PRO A 37 -21.42 24.65 -11.47
N MET A 38 -21.90 25.30 -10.44
CA MET A 38 -21.30 25.24 -9.11
C MET A 38 -21.28 23.75 -8.76
N PHE A 39 -20.14 23.10 -9.02
CA PHE A 39 -19.83 21.86 -8.35
C PHE A 39 -19.81 22.19 -6.86
N SER A 40 -20.98 22.04 -6.24
CA SER A 40 -21.11 21.95 -4.81
C SER A 40 -20.33 20.69 -4.44
N SER A 41 -19.02 20.84 -4.27
CA SER A 41 -18.19 19.86 -3.62
C SER A 41 -18.52 19.86 -2.14
N SER A 42 -19.76 19.49 -1.83
CA SER A 42 -20.03 18.83 -0.57
C SER A 42 -19.44 17.42 -0.73
N ALA A 43 -18.11 17.35 -0.76
CA ALA A 43 -17.41 16.12 -0.45
C ALA A 43 -18.00 15.70 0.89
N GLN A 44 -18.87 14.69 0.85
CA GLN A 44 -19.33 14.02 2.03
C GLN A 44 -18.08 13.65 2.80
N LEU A 45 -17.89 14.31 3.92
CA LEU A 45 -16.94 13.94 4.94
C LEU A 45 -17.46 12.59 5.46
N SER A 46 -17.19 11.55 4.65
CA SER A 46 -17.55 10.18 5.01
C SER A 46 -16.80 9.89 6.30
N ASP A 47 -17.52 9.37 7.25
CA ASP A 47 -17.01 8.86 8.52
C ASP A 47 -15.79 7.94 8.26
N ARG A 48 -14.60 8.54 8.25
CA ARG A 48 -13.32 7.87 8.04
C ARG A 48 -12.88 7.04 9.26
N THR A 49 -13.67 7.07 10.33
CA THR A 49 -13.38 6.29 11.55
C THR A 49 -13.57 4.81 11.37
N LYS A 50 -14.25 4.39 10.29
CA LYS A 50 -14.47 2.99 9.97
C LYS A 50 -13.82 2.65 8.62
N PRO A 51 -12.83 1.74 8.60
CA PRO A 51 -12.21 1.33 7.34
C PRO A 51 -13.28 0.83 6.38
N PRO A 52 -13.22 1.20 5.09
CA PRO A 52 -14.19 0.76 4.11
C PRO A 52 -14.15 -0.78 4.02
N ARG A 53 -15.29 -1.42 4.29
CA ARG A 53 -15.41 -2.87 4.18
C ARG A 53 -15.37 -3.28 2.72
N GLY A 54 -14.65 -4.35 2.40
CA GLY A 54 -14.68 -4.96 1.09
C GLY A 54 -13.89 -4.20 0.01
N VAL A 55 -12.76 -3.58 0.37
CA VAL A 55 -11.91 -2.84 -0.58
C VAL A 55 -10.61 -3.59 -0.91
N PHE A 56 -10.19 -4.51 -0.05
CA PHE A 56 -8.90 -5.19 -0.17
C PHE A 56 -9.02 -6.54 -0.85
N LEU A 57 -8.07 -6.82 -1.74
CA LEU A 57 -7.87 -8.14 -2.34
C LEU A 57 -7.08 -9.04 -1.37
N SER A 58 -7.13 -10.34 -1.62
CA SER A 58 -6.33 -11.29 -0.86
C SER A 58 -4.84 -11.16 -1.17
N PRO A 59 -3.96 -10.96 -0.18
CA PRO A 59 -2.52 -10.91 -0.40
C PRO A 59 -1.91 -12.26 -0.80
N THR A 60 -2.69 -13.36 -0.71
CA THR A 60 -2.26 -14.69 -1.16
C THR A 60 -2.54 -14.93 -2.64
N GLY A 61 -3.20 -14.00 -3.33
CA GLY A 61 -3.66 -14.17 -4.71
C GLY A 61 -4.81 -15.17 -4.88
N SER A 62 -5.38 -15.68 -3.79
CA SER A 62 -6.45 -16.68 -3.81
C SER A 62 -7.78 -16.09 -3.33
N GLU A 63 -8.86 -16.48 -3.99
CA GLU A 63 -10.24 -16.19 -3.54
C GLU A 63 -10.66 -17.08 -2.36
N ARG A 64 -9.93 -18.18 -2.11
CA ARG A 64 -10.15 -19.07 -0.96
C ARG A 64 -9.04 -18.88 0.04
N ILE A 65 -9.38 -18.27 1.15
CA ILE A 65 -8.43 -17.94 2.20
C ILE A 65 -8.49 -18.99 3.29
N ARG A 66 -7.32 -19.49 3.69
CA ARG A 66 -7.16 -20.37 4.84
C ARG A 66 -6.43 -19.64 5.95
N VAL A 67 -7.10 -19.48 7.08
CA VAL A 67 -6.56 -18.80 8.25
C VAL A 67 -5.86 -19.82 9.15
N VAL A 68 -4.57 -19.61 9.37
CA VAL A 68 -3.75 -20.41 10.30
C VAL A 68 -3.90 -19.88 11.71
N ARG A 69 -3.85 -18.56 11.87
CA ARG A 69 -4.08 -17.90 13.17
C ARG A 69 -4.91 -16.64 12.96
N PRO A 70 -6.08 -16.52 13.61
CA PRO A 70 -6.96 -15.35 13.46
C PRO A 70 -6.38 -14.13 14.18
N PHE A 71 -6.93 -12.96 13.83
CA PHE A 71 -6.73 -11.72 14.56
C PHE A 71 -7.26 -11.86 15.99
N GLN A 72 -6.51 -11.32 16.95
CA GLN A 72 -6.92 -11.26 18.35
C GLN A 72 -6.55 -9.89 18.91
N LYS A 73 -7.55 -9.02 19.02
CA LYS A 73 -7.35 -7.66 19.52
C LYS A 73 -6.76 -7.71 20.94
N PRO A 74 -5.60 -7.08 21.19
CA PRO A 74 -5.09 -6.94 22.55
C PRO A 74 -6.02 -6.05 23.37
N GLU A 75 -6.22 -6.36 24.65
CA GLU A 75 -7.00 -5.52 25.57
C GLU A 75 -6.37 -4.13 25.76
N LYS A 76 -5.03 -4.09 25.81
CA LYS A 76 -4.24 -2.85 25.89
C LYS A 76 -3.19 -2.86 24.79
N ARG A 77 -2.69 -1.69 24.42
CA ARG A 77 -1.69 -1.54 23.36
C ARG A 77 -0.46 -2.45 23.51
N TRP A 78 -0.06 -2.74 24.72
CA TRP A 78 1.11 -3.59 25.07
C TRP A 78 0.74 -4.98 25.55
N SER A 79 -0.55 -5.33 25.63
CA SER A 79 -0.99 -6.65 26.04
C SER A 79 -0.74 -7.71 24.98
N ALA A 80 -0.74 -8.96 25.40
CA ALA A 80 -0.73 -10.10 24.50
C ALA A 80 -1.93 -10.07 23.55
N GLY A 81 -1.72 -10.58 22.35
CA GLY A 81 -2.73 -10.61 21.28
C GLY A 81 -2.10 -11.03 19.96
N HIS A 82 -2.88 -10.94 18.90
CA HIS A 82 -2.39 -11.17 17.55
C HIS A 82 -2.83 -10.02 16.63
N ARG A 83 -1.89 -9.14 16.30
CA ARG A 83 -2.13 -7.85 15.60
C ARG A 83 -2.23 -7.99 14.10
N GLY A 84 -2.77 -9.10 13.63
CA GLY A 84 -2.98 -9.44 12.24
C GLY A 84 -3.53 -10.84 12.12
N VAL A 85 -3.49 -11.40 10.93
CA VAL A 85 -3.86 -12.78 10.65
C VAL A 85 -2.66 -13.54 10.10
N LYS A 86 -2.55 -14.83 10.38
CA LYS A 86 -1.65 -15.71 9.63
C LYS A 86 -2.46 -16.45 8.57
N LEU A 87 -2.11 -16.22 7.32
CA LEU A 87 -2.75 -16.82 6.16
C LEU A 87 -1.90 -17.96 5.63
N ARG A 88 -2.52 -19.08 5.32
CA ARG A 88 -1.83 -20.18 4.65
C ARG A 88 -1.48 -19.76 3.22
N MET A 89 -0.21 -19.90 2.87
CA MET A 89 0.30 -19.68 1.52
C MET A 89 0.31 -21.00 0.72
N PRO A 90 0.28 -20.93 -0.62
CA PRO A 90 0.38 -22.14 -1.45
C PRO A 90 1.69 -22.89 -1.27
N SER A 91 2.80 -22.17 -1.10
CA SER A 91 4.15 -22.70 -0.87
C SER A 91 4.98 -21.71 -0.06
N PHE A 92 6.19 -22.13 0.36
CA PHE A 92 7.13 -21.25 1.06
C PHE A 92 7.71 -20.14 0.18
N ASP A 93 7.71 -20.32 -1.14
CA ASP A 93 8.20 -19.31 -2.10
C ASP A 93 7.04 -18.62 -2.84
N ALA A 94 5.85 -18.63 -2.26
CA ALA A 94 4.68 -18.06 -2.90
C ALA A 94 4.78 -16.53 -3.01
N PRO A 95 4.32 -15.93 -4.13
CA PRO A 95 4.24 -14.49 -4.27
C PRO A 95 3.26 -13.89 -3.28
N VAL A 96 3.59 -12.68 -2.80
CA VAL A 96 2.75 -11.84 -1.95
C VAL A 96 2.27 -10.67 -2.77
N TYR A 97 0.97 -10.38 -2.69
CA TYR A 97 0.32 -9.34 -3.50
C TYR A 97 -0.17 -8.18 -2.64
N ALA A 98 -0.14 -6.97 -3.22
CA ALA A 98 -0.73 -5.79 -2.62
C ALA A 98 -2.25 -5.94 -2.50
N PRO A 99 -2.86 -5.79 -1.31
CA PRO A 99 -4.30 -5.91 -1.16
C PRO A 99 -5.07 -4.72 -1.75
N ALA A 100 -4.45 -3.55 -1.78
CA ALA A 100 -4.97 -2.31 -2.37
C ALA A 100 -3.82 -1.47 -2.90
N ALA A 101 -4.13 -0.47 -3.72
CA ALA A 101 -3.17 0.52 -4.17
C ALA A 101 -2.53 1.26 -2.99
N GLY A 102 -1.32 1.77 -3.18
CA GLY A 102 -0.60 2.53 -2.18
C GLY A 102 0.88 2.64 -2.50
N ARG A 103 1.66 3.01 -1.49
CA ARG A 103 3.11 3.20 -1.59
C ARG A 103 3.83 2.34 -0.55
N ILE A 104 4.93 1.71 -0.94
CA ILE A 104 5.79 0.99 -0.01
C ILE A 104 6.42 2.01 0.95
N SER A 105 5.95 2.03 2.18
CA SER A 105 6.45 2.96 3.21
C SER A 105 7.63 2.39 3.99
N PHE A 106 7.82 1.07 3.96
CA PHE A 106 8.94 0.38 4.58
C PHE A 106 9.21 -0.95 3.87
N SER A 107 10.49 -1.26 3.63
CA SER A 107 10.96 -2.56 3.15
C SER A 107 12.33 -2.83 3.78
N GLY A 108 12.40 -3.74 4.75
CA GLY A 108 13.65 -3.97 5.48
C GLY A 108 13.55 -5.06 6.53
N PHE A 109 14.65 -5.29 7.23
CA PHE A 109 14.70 -6.24 8.34
C PHE A 109 14.16 -5.64 9.63
N VAL A 110 13.31 -6.42 10.32
CA VAL A 110 12.90 -6.16 11.69
C VAL A 110 13.33 -7.35 12.50
N VAL A 111 14.34 -7.14 13.34
CA VAL A 111 15.04 -8.19 14.13
C VAL A 111 15.70 -9.23 13.19
N ASN A 112 15.01 -10.31 12.89
CA ASN A 112 15.55 -11.47 12.18
C ASN A 112 14.77 -11.83 10.88
N ARG A 113 13.82 -11.02 10.48
CA ARG A 113 12.98 -11.26 9.28
C ARG A 113 12.72 -9.98 8.51
N ARG A 114 12.58 -10.09 7.21
CA ARG A 114 12.20 -8.96 6.38
C ARG A 114 10.69 -8.72 6.48
N VAL A 115 10.35 -7.45 6.56
CA VAL A 115 8.97 -6.93 6.59
C VAL A 115 8.82 -5.95 5.43
N ILE A 116 7.69 -5.97 4.77
CA ILE A 116 7.27 -4.94 3.82
C ILE A 116 5.97 -4.29 4.32
N VAL A 117 5.88 -2.97 4.18
CA VAL A 117 4.70 -2.19 4.61
C VAL A 117 4.22 -1.32 3.47
N ILE A 118 2.94 -1.41 3.15
CA ILE A 118 2.24 -0.52 2.22
C ILE A 118 1.48 0.51 3.04
N GLU A 119 1.59 1.77 2.68
CA GLU A 119 0.70 2.84 3.11
C GLU A 119 -0.32 3.08 2.00
N HIS A 120 -1.58 2.89 2.32
CA HIS A 120 -2.70 3.03 1.39
C HIS A 120 -3.21 4.47 1.34
N GLU A 121 -4.00 4.81 0.31
CA GLU A 121 -4.53 6.16 0.11
C GLU A 121 -5.42 6.65 1.27
N ASP A 122 -6.08 5.73 1.98
CA ASP A 122 -6.88 6.02 3.17
C ASP A 122 -6.04 6.22 4.45
N GLY A 123 -4.70 6.19 4.33
CA GLY A 123 -3.76 6.30 5.44
C GLY A 123 -3.59 5.00 6.25
N SER A 124 -4.33 3.95 5.94
CA SER A 124 -4.11 2.65 6.56
C SER A 124 -2.78 2.04 6.10
N LYS A 125 -2.21 1.16 6.93
CA LYS A 125 -0.94 0.49 6.62
C LYS A 125 -1.10 -1.02 6.72
N SER A 126 -0.79 -1.71 5.62
CA SER A 126 -0.67 -3.17 5.57
C SER A 126 0.78 -3.58 5.75
N SER A 127 1.05 -4.52 6.64
CA SER A 127 2.37 -5.10 6.88
C SER A 127 2.38 -6.60 6.60
N PHE A 128 3.44 -7.10 5.96
CA PHE A 128 3.59 -8.51 5.58
C PHE A 128 4.94 -9.04 6.03
N GLU A 129 4.92 -10.22 6.66
CA GLU A 129 6.11 -10.94 7.14
C GLU A 129 5.85 -12.46 7.27
N PRO A 130 6.88 -13.31 7.15
CA PRO A 130 8.21 -13.02 6.64
C PRO A 130 8.21 -12.95 5.12
N VAL A 131 9.00 -12.05 4.53
CA VAL A 131 9.10 -11.86 3.08
C VAL A 131 10.56 -11.76 2.62
N THR A 132 10.78 -12.07 1.36
CA THR A 132 12.03 -11.84 0.62
C THR A 132 11.70 -11.26 -0.75
N ASP A 133 12.69 -10.89 -1.55
CA ASP A 133 12.49 -10.29 -2.89
C ASP A 133 11.39 -9.21 -2.88
N ALA A 134 11.46 -8.34 -1.87
CA ALA A 134 10.47 -7.30 -1.62
C ALA A 134 10.82 -6.02 -2.39
N LEU A 135 9.79 -5.35 -2.93
CA LEU A 135 9.93 -4.05 -3.56
C LEU A 135 10.55 -3.03 -2.58
N GLU A 136 11.25 -2.05 -3.13
CA GLU A 136 11.92 -1.03 -2.34
C GLU A 136 10.94 0.00 -1.76
N SER A 137 11.34 0.61 -0.64
CA SER A 137 10.60 1.74 -0.05
C SER A 137 10.52 2.89 -1.04
N GLY A 138 9.35 3.51 -1.14
CA GLY A 138 9.05 4.57 -2.09
C GLY A 138 8.36 4.10 -3.37
N THR A 139 8.32 2.80 -3.66
CA THR A 139 7.63 2.24 -4.84
C THR A 139 6.13 2.38 -4.71
N GLU A 140 5.46 2.90 -5.76
CA GLU A 140 4.01 2.89 -5.88
C GLU A 140 3.55 1.52 -6.38
N VAL A 141 2.44 1.02 -5.83
CA VAL A 141 1.89 -0.29 -6.18
C VAL A 141 0.38 -0.23 -6.40
N GLN A 142 -0.10 -1.08 -7.30
CA GLN A 142 -1.53 -1.25 -7.56
C GLN A 142 -2.09 -2.46 -6.81
N ALA A 143 -3.41 -2.48 -6.60
CA ALA A 143 -4.09 -3.64 -6.05
C ALA A 143 -3.82 -4.90 -6.90
N GLY A 144 -3.44 -6.01 -6.26
CA GLY A 144 -3.10 -7.26 -6.94
C GLY A 144 -1.70 -7.33 -7.53
N GLU A 145 -0.89 -6.29 -7.41
CA GLU A 145 0.51 -6.28 -7.84
C GLU A 145 1.39 -7.13 -6.90
N ARG A 146 2.34 -7.89 -7.46
CA ARG A 146 3.31 -8.65 -6.66
C ARG A 146 4.28 -7.69 -5.97
N ILE A 147 4.33 -7.74 -4.65
CA ILE A 147 5.16 -6.85 -3.82
C ILE A 147 6.37 -7.56 -3.20
N ALA A 148 6.30 -8.87 -3.05
CA ALA A 148 7.35 -9.67 -2.42
C ALA A 148 7.15 -11.16 -2.73
N VAL A 149 8.01 -11.98 -2.18
CA VAL A 149 7.89 -13.44 -2.08
C VAL A 149 7.91 -13.81 -0.60
N MET A 150 7.15 -14.83 -0.20
CA MET A 150 7.25 -15.36 1.15
C MET A 150 8.65 -15.93 1.39
N ASP A 151 9.26 -15.63 2.54
CA ASP A 151 10.59 -16.11 2.87
C ASP A 151 10.55 -17.58 3.29
N SER A 152 11.19 -18.43 2.48
CA SER A 152 11.28 -19.87 2.70
C SER A 152 12.25 -20.28 3.82
N ALA A 153 13.08 -19.35 4.30
CA ALA A 153 14.00 -19.63 5.41
C ALA A 153 13.36 -19.43 6.79
N ILE A 154 12.21 -18.77 6.85
CA ILE A 154 11.53 -18.42 8.11
C ILE A 154 10.18 -19.15 8.20
N HIS A 155 10.04 -19.99 9.20
CA HIS A 155 8.90 -20.90 9.39
C HIS A 155 8.04 -20.53 10.61
N PRO A 156 7.29 -19.41 10.64
CA PRO A 156 6.54 -18.97 11.81
C PRO A 156 5.33 -19.87 12.15
N CYS A 157 5.01 -20.81 11.27
CA CYS A 157 3.95 -21.81 11.44
C CYS A 157 4.47 -23.25 11.29
N GLY A 158 5.76 -23.48 11.53
CA GLY A 158 6.40 -24.80 11.40
C GLY A 158 6.37 -25.27 9.94
N SER A 159 5.82 -26.44 9.67
CA SER A 159 5.75 -27.04 8.33
C SER A 159 4.68 -26.42 7.41
N ILE A 160 3.89 -25.46 7.91
CA ILE A 160 2.84 -24.79 7.12
C ILE A 160 3.39 -23.48 6.59
N PRO A 161 3.42 -23.28 5.24
CA PRO A 161 3.74 -21.98 4.69
C PRO A 161 2.67 -20.97 5.10
N CYS A 162 3.08 -19.92 5.84
CA CYS A 162 2.14 -18.92 6.31
C CYS A 162 2.75 -17.51 6.30
N LEU A 163 1.92 -16.57 5.86
CA LEU A 163 2.21 -15.13 5.83
C LEU A 163 1.44 -14.46 6.96
N HIS A 164 2.12 -13.66 7.78
CA HIS A 164 1.46 -12.72 8.67
C HIS A 164 1.08 -11.47 7.90
N TRP A 165 -0.17 -11.07 8.01
CA TRP A 165 -0.71 -9.82 7.47
C TRP A 165 -1.38 -9.03 8.58
N GLY A 166 -0.81 -7.87 8.88
CA GLY A 166 -1.36 -6.92 9.84
C GLY A 166 -1.88 -5.67 9.14
N VAL A 167 -3.01 -5.15 9.58
CA VAL A 167 -3.51 -3.84 9.12
C VAL A 167 -3.65 -2.91 10.30
N ARG A 168 -3.11 -1.70 10.12
CA ARG A 168 -3.13 -0.64 11.11
C ARG A 168 -3.77 0.60 10.52
N ILE A 169 -4.72 1.16 11.23
CA ILE A 169 -5.36 2.43 10.93
C ILE A 169 -4.84 3.51 11.87
N ILE A 170 -4.78 4.74 11.37
CA ILE A 170 -4.52 5.92 12.17
C ILE A 170 -5.86 6.63 12.33
N PRO A 171 -6.37 6.81 13.56
CA PRO A 171 -7.61 7.56 13.76
C PRO A 171 -7.49 8.99 13.20
N GLU A 172 -8.56 9.53 12.62
CA GLU A 172 -8.55 10.86 11.97
C GLU A 172 -8.31 12.02 12.94
N ASP A 173 -8.74 11.83 14.18
CA ASP A 173 -8.53 12.77 15.28
C ASP A 173 -7.11 12.67 15.89
N ALA A 174 -6.27 11.83 15.30
CA ALA A 174 -4.89 11.67 15.73
C ALA A 174 -4.10 12.95 15.43
N ASN A 175 -3.93 13.79 16.43
CA ASN A 175 -2.92 14.86 16.42
C ASN A 175 -1.51 14.24 16.54
N ALA A 176 -0.46 15.05 16.43
CA ALA A 176 0.92 14.59 16.46
C ALA A 176 1.26 13.69 17.67
N ASP A 177 0.57 13.89 18.81
CA ASP A 177 0.74 13.09 20.02
C ASP A 177 -0.07 11.79 19.98
N THR A 178 -1.24 11.79 19.31
CA THR A 178 -2.12 10.61 19.16
C THR A 178 -1.88 9.83 17.86
N ALA A 179 -1.08 10.33 16.93
CA ALA A 179 -0.56 9.52 15.80
C ALA A 179 0.16 8.25 16.28
N LYS A 180 0.63 8.24 17.53
CA LYS A 180 1.05 7.03 18.27
C LYS A 180 -0.11 6.09 18.63
N ALA A 181 -1.36 6.51 18.50
CA ALA A 181 -2.57 5.75 18.83
C ALA A 181 -3.10 4.90 17.67
N SER A 182 -2.24 4.57 16.69
CA SER A 182 -2.62 3.66 15.60
C SER A 182 -3.15 2.34 16.16
N GLU A 183 -4.28 1.90 15.62
CA GLU A 183 -4.99 0.70 16.05
C GLU A 183 -4.85 -0.40 15.00
N TYR A 184 -4.63 -1.64 15.49
CA TYR A 184 -4.69 -2.82 14.62
C TYR A 184 -6.13 -3.30 14.51
N ILE A 185 -6.53 -3.62 13.29
CA ILE A 185 -7.85 -4.15 12.96
C ILE A 185 -7.74 -5.53 12.35
N ASP A 186 -8.85 -6.26 12.31
CA ASP A 186 -8.89 -7.55 11.62
C ASP A 186 -8.84 -7.34 10.10
N PRO A 187 -7.75 -7.76 9.44
CA PRO A 187 -7.61 -7.60 8.00
C PRO A 187 -8.69 -8.31 7.19
N LEU A 188 -9.26 -9.39 7.71
CA LEU A 188 -10.29 -10.18 7.01
C LEU A 188 -11.58 -9.37 6.81
N ALA A 189 -11.85 -8.37 7.66
CA ALA A 189 -13.00 -7.49 7.52
C ALA A 189 -12.92 -6.55 6.32
N LEU A 190 -11.73 -6.37 5.74
CA LEU A 190 -11.46 -5.51 4.59
C LEU A 190 -11.56 -6.23 3.25
N LEU A 191 -11.57 -7.57 3.25
CA LEU A 191 -11.49 -8.37 2.04
C LEU A 191 -12.72 -8.25 1.15
N THR A 192 -12.48 -8.12 -0.15
CA THR A 192 -13.48 -8.23 -1.22
C THR A 192 -13.11 -9.35 -2.19
N GLY A 193 -14.09 -9.86 -2.95
CA GLY A 193 -13.85 -10.91 -3.95
C GLY A 193 -13.44 -12.27 -3.38
N VAL A 194 -13.58 -12.46 -2.07
CA VAL A 194 -13.23 -13.71 -1.38
C VAL A 194 -14.46 -14.61 -1.32
N ARG A 195 -14.33 -15.84 -1.83
CA ARG A 195 -15.40 -16.85 -1.85
C ARG A 195 -15.57 -17.57 -0.52
N SER A 196 -14.45 -17.79 0.19
CA SER A 196 -14.47 -18.44 1.49
C SER A 196 -13.29 -18.06 2.35
N VAL A 197 -13.53 -17.98 3.66
CA VAL A 197 -12.50 -17.87 4.69
C VAL A 197 -12.64 -19.12 5.56
N GLU A 198 -11.64 -20.00 5.52
CA GLU A 198 -11.69 -21.29 6.20
C GLU A 198 -10.59 -21.35 7.28
N PRO A 199 -10.88 -21.87 8.48
CA PRO A 199 -9.82 -22.18 9.43
C PRO A 199 -8.94 -23.31 8.89
N SER A 200 -7.63 -23.19 9.09
CA SER A 200 -6.72 -24.27 8.74
C SER A 200 -6.91 -25.43 9.73
N ARG A 201 -7.31 -26.58 9.25
CA ARG A 201 -7.59 -27.80 10.06
C ARG A 201 -6.35 -28.33 10.80
N LEU A 202 -5.17 -27.76 10.60
CA LEU A 202 -3.91 -28.25 11.16
C LEU A 202 -3.51 -27.58 12.49
N TYR A 203 -4.32 -26.64 12.98
CA TYR A 203 -4.13 -26.07 14.31
C TYR A 203 -5.31 -26.44 15.20
N PRO A 204 -5.09 -27.01 16.38
CA PRO A 204 -6.15 -27.22 17.36
C PRO A 204 -6.73 -25.85 17.75
N THR A 205 -8.05 -25.75 17.69
CA THR A 205 -8.79 -24.60 18.21
C THR A 205 -8.83 -24.74 19.72
N GLY A 206 -7.94 -24.10 20.44
CA GLY A 206 -8.00 -24.09 21.90
C GLY A 206 -6.63 -23.98 22.54
N SER A 207 -6.55 -23.14 23.55
CA SER A 207 -5.63 -23.06 24.69
C SER A 207 -4.10 -23.23 24.53
N ASP A 208 -3.56 -23.69 23.42
CA ASP A 208 -2.14 -24.02 23.30
C ASP A 208 -1.24 -22.84 22.88
N PHE A 209 -1.78 -21.60 22.86
CA PHE A 209 -1.02 -20.39 22.54
C PHE A 209 -0.73 -19.49 23.74
N ALA A 210 -0.80 -20.05 24.96
CA ALA A 210 -0.36 -19.38 26.16
C ALA A 210 1.11 -19.74 26.42
N ALA A 211 2.03 -19.00 25.82
CA ALA A 211 3.41 -18.83 26.26
C ALA A 211 4.01 -17.59 25.58
#